data_820a5291d2baa6f426c01219fa2a7da5
#
_entry.id   820a5291d2baa6f426c01219fa2a7da5
#
_cell.length_a   1.000
_cell.length_b   1.000
_cell.length_c   1.000
_cell.angle_alpha   90.00
_cell.angle_beta   90.00
_cell.angle_gamma   90.00
#
_symmetry.space_group_name_H-M   'P 1'
#
loop_
_entity.id
_entity.type
_entity.pdbx_description
1 polymer ?
#
loop_
_entity_poly.entity_id
_entity_poly.type
_entity_poly.pdbx_seq_one_letter_code
_entity_poly.pdbx_strand_id
1 'polypeptide(L)'
;MEYRTLGRTGIRVGEIGMGCEGFVGKTAEQIREMVDLMEAAGVNCIDLYTPNPQVREDLGAALAGRREKFVLQGHICSVWKDGQYKRTRSLEEAREGMAQQLRLLGTDYLDVGMIHYVDAMDDWDAVRQNGILDYALELKAAGTVKSVGLSSHNPEVALAAVNTGEIDVLMFSVNPCYDLQPANEDVEELWAEKNYERPLVNMDPQRQTLYET
;
A
#
# COMPACT_ATOMS: atom_id res chain seq x y z
N MET A 1 -0.69 14.88 17.12
CA MET A 1 -1.01 14.26 15.81
C MET A 1 -2.40 14.70 15.40
N GLU A 2 -2.57 15.17 14.19
CA GLU A 2 -3.89 15.35 13.59
C GLU A 2 -4.34 14.07 12.89
N TYR A 3 -5.67 13.83 12.88
CA TYR A 3 -6.23 12.62 12.30
C TYR A 3 -7.21 12.95 11.19
N ARG A 4 -7.15 12.18 10.13
CA ARG A 4 -8.07 12.25 8.98
C ARG A 4 -8.81 10.93 8.82
N THR A 5 -9.98 10.99 8.24
CA THR A 5 -10.70 9.78 7.82
C THR A 5 -10.31 9.47 6.38
N LEU A 6 -9.95 8.22 6.11
CA LEU A 6 -9.64 7.75 4.76
C LEU A 6 -10.94 7.68 3.93
N GLY A 7 -11.24 8.77 3.22
CA GLY A 7 -12.42 8.89 2.38
C GLY A 7 -13.70 8.36 3.06
N ARG A 8 -14.39 7.45 2.36
CA ARG A 8 -15.66 6.83 2.81
C ARG A 8 -15.49 5.61 3.73
N THR A 9 -14.26 5.21 4.05
CA THR A 9 -14.00 3.96 4.79
C THR A 9 -14.35 4.03 6.27
N GLY A 10 -14.42 5.23 6.84
CA GLY A 10 -14.56 5.42 8.29
C GLY A 10 -13.25 5.18 9.08
N ILE A 11 -12.19 4.73 8.44
CA ILE A 11 -10.89 4.46 9.08
C ILE A 11 -10.20 5.79 9.38
N ARG A 12 -9.83 6.01 10.64
CA ARG A 12 -9.11 7.21 11.07
C ARG A 12 -7.62 6.95 11.16
N VAL A 13 -6.84 7.75 10.45
CA VAL A 13 -5.37 7.68 10.43
C VAL A 13 -4.76 9.01 10.81
N GLY A 14 -3.59 8.96 11.45
CA GLY A 14 -2.74 10.14 11.61
C GLY A 14 -2.24 10.63 10.24
N GLU A 15 -2.01 11.94 10.12
CA GLU A 15 -1.47 12.53 8.89
C GLU A 15 -0.06 12.03 8.56
N ILE A 16 0.60 11.40 9.52
CA ILE A 16 1.91 10.74 9.36
C ILE A 16 1.73 9.25 9.59
N GLY A 17 2.20 8.45 8.63
CA GLY A 17 2.28 7.00 8.70
C GLY A 17 3.72 6.50 8.69
N MET A 18 3.93 5.24 9.04
CA MET A 18 5.20 4.55 8.99
C MET A 18 5.25 3.58 7.82
N GLY A 19 6.23 3.75 6.93
CA GLY A 19 6.55 2.76 5.90
C GLY A 19 7.39 1.59 6.47
N CYS A 20 7.13 0.39 6.02
CA CYS A 20 7.76 -0.83 6.53
C CYS A 20 9.26 -0.94 6.22
N GLU A 21 9.81 -0.16 5.31
CA GLU A 21 11.25 -0.11 5.06
C GLU A 21 12.03 0.27 6.32
N GLY A 22 11.44 1.08 7.19
CA GLY A 22 12.02 1.43 8.47
C GLY A 22 12.26 0.22 9.40
N PHE A 23 11.59 -0.89 9.15
CA PHE A 23 11.72 -2.12 9.95
C PHE A 23 12.75 -3.12 9.37
N VAL A 24 13.09 -2.99 8.10
CA VAL A 24 14.04 -3.92 7.44
C VAL A 24 15.42 -3.81 8.08
N GLY A 25 15.98 -4.96 8.45
CA GLY A 25 17.30 -5.03 9.11
C GLY A 25 17.33 -4.60 10.58
N LYS A 26 16.16 -4.35 11.18
CA LYS A 26 16.03 -4.06 12.62
C LYS A 26 15.82 -5.35 13.40
N THR A 27 16.23 -5.32 14.68
CA THR A 27 15.91 -6.39 15.62
C THR A 27 14.47 -6.29 16.11
N ALA A 28 13.91 -7.39 16.62
CA ALA A 28 12.57 -7.41 17.22
C ALA A 28 12.43 -6.36 18.35
N GLU A 29 13.48 -6.13 19.13
CA GLU A 29 13.50 -5.10 20.18
C GLU A 29 13.40 -3.69 19.59
N GLN A 30 14.20 -3.40 18.55
CA GLN A 30 14.15 -2.11 17.87
C GLN A 30 12.77 -1.85 17.22
N ILE A 31 12.17 -2.87 16.59
CA ILE A 31 10.82 -2.74 16.01
C ILE A 31 9.80 -2.46 17.11
N ARG A 32 9.88 -3.12 18.26
CA ARG A 32 8.99 -2.86 19.39
C ARG A 32 9.15 -1.43 19.92
N GLU A 33 10.38 -0.95 20.10
CA GLU A 33 10.66 0.43 20.51
C GLU A 33 10.11 1.45 19.51
N MET A 34 10.24 1.18 18.20
CA MET A 34 9.65 2.03 17.15
C MET A 34 8.13 2.08 17.27
N VAL A 35 7.47 0.94 17.46
CA VAL A 35 6.02 0.86 17.67
C VAL A 35 5.59 1.60 18.93
N ASP A 36 6.35 1.51 20.04
CA ASP A 36 6.10 2.23 21.27
C ASP A 36 6.19 3.75 21.07
N LEU A 37 7.18 4.21 20.31
CA LEU A 37 7.34 5.63 19.95
C LEU A 37 6.20 6.10 19.03
N MET A 38 5.78 5.28 18.07
CA MET A 38 4.65 5.57 17.19
C MET A 38 3.36 5.75 18.00
N GLU A 39 3.07 4.81 18.90
CA GLU A 39 1.89 4.89 19.78
C GLU A 39 1.92 6.15 20.63
N ALA A 40 3.05 6.46 21.26
CA ALA A 40 3.22 7.65 22.08
C ALA A 40 3.07 8.96 21.28
N ALA A 41 3.49 8.98 20.02
CA ALA A 41 3.35 10.11 19.12
C ALA A 41 1.98 10.22 18.43
N GLY A 42 1.13 9.18 18.54
CA GLY A 42 -0.15 9.10 17.87
C GLY A 42 -0.04 8.72 16.39
N VAL A 43 1.09 8.15 15.94
CA VAL A 43 1.27 7.57 14.61
C VAL A 43 0.65 6.19 14.60
N ASN A 44 -0.46 6.04 13.92
CA ASN A 44 -1.24 4.80 13.96
C ASN A 44 -1.36 4.05 12.63
N CYS A 45 -0.84 4.60 11.54
CA CYS A 45 -0.91 3.97 10.22
C CYS A 45 0.44 3.35 9.86
N ILE A 46 0.44 2.08 9.49
CA ILE A 46 1.62 1.33 9.06
C ILE A 46 1.36 0.78 7.66
N ASP A 47 2.18 1.21 6.70
CA ASP A 47 2.20 0.64 5.36
C ASP A 47 3.19 -0.53 5.31
N LEU A 48 2.68 -1.74 5.05
CA LEU A 48 3.44 -2.99 5.11
C LEU A 48 3.49 -3.65 3.73
N TYR A 49 4.20 -3.03 2.79
CA TYR A 49 4.35 -3.62 1.46
C TYR A 49 5.36 -4.77 1.45
N THR A 50 6.37 -4.75 2.32
CA THR A 50 7.38 -5.82 2.34
C THR A 50 6.79 -7.16 2.76
N PRO A 51 7.02 -8.24 1.98
CA PRO A 51 6.61 -9.58 2.37
C PRO A 51 7.63 -10.30 3.26
N ASN A 52 8.71 -9.62 3.67
CA ASN A 52 9.77 -10.23 4.49
C ASN A 52 9.19 -10.86 5.76
N PRO A 53 9.34 -12.19 5.94
CA PRO A 53 8.73 -12.92 7.06
C PRO A 53 9.17 -12.40 8.42
N GLN A 54 10.46 -12.09 8.58
CA GLN A 54 11.01 -11.63 9.86
C GLN A 54 10.39 -10.29 10.26
N VAL A 55 10.27 -9.33 9.32
CA VAL A 55 9.64 -8.04 9.57
C VAL A 55 8.19 -8.22 10.01
N ARG A 56 7.44 -9.12 9.34
CA ARG A 56 6.04 -9.38 9.68
C ARG A 56 5.87 -10.05 11.03
N GLU A 57 6.73 -11.02 11.37
CA GLU A 57 6.71 -11.69 12.67
C GLU A 57 7.06 -10.72 13.80
N ASP A 58 8.13 -9.95 13.66
CA ASP A 58 8.59 -9.02 14.69
C ASP A 58 7.58 -7.87 14.89
N LEU A 59 6.98 -7.37 13.79
CA LEU A 59 5.92 -6.37 13.88
C LEU A 59 4.66 -6.96 14.53
N GLY A 60 4.27 -8.17 14.17
CA GLY A 60 3.14 -8.87 14.79
C GLY A 60 3.33 -9.03 16.30
N ALA A 61 4.53 -9.44 16.74
CA ALA A 61 4.88 -9.53 18.14
C ALA A 61 4.85 -8.16 18.85
N ALA A 62 5.31 -7.09 18.18
CA ALA A 62 5.27 -5.73 18.71
C ALA A 62 3.83 -5.20 18.86
N LEU A 63 2.91 -5.64 18.01
CA LEU A 63 1.50 -5.25 18.02
C LEU A 63 0.62 -6.10 18.93
N ALA A 64 1.14 -7.16 19.51
CA ALA A 64 0.36 -8.06 20.38
C ALA A 64 -0.24 -7.31 21.57
N GLY A 65 -1.58 -7.47 21.75
CA GLY A 65 -2.35 -6.80 22.81
C GLY A 65 -2.68 -5.31 22.53
N ARG A 66 -2.31 -4.78 21.36
CA ARG A 66 -2.60 -3.40 20.94
C ARG A 66 -2.87 -3.26 19.43
N ARG A 67 -3.14 -4.39 18.75
CA ARG A 67 -3.39 -4.44 17.30
C ARG A 67 -4.45 -3.44 16.84
N GLU A 68 -5.50 -3.29 17.61
CA GLU A 68 -6.65 -2.41 17.32
C GLU A 68 -6.32 -0.90 17.40
N LYS A 69 -5.18 -0.53 17.99
CA LYS A 69 -4.71 0.87 18.01
C LYS A 69 -4.05 1.29 16.71
N PHE A 70 -3.72 0.33 15.84
CA PHE A 70 -3.01 0.57 14.61
C PHE A 70 -3.84 0.20 13.39
N VAL A 71 -3.74 1.02 12.36
CA VAL A 71 -4.25 0.77 11.02
C VAL A 71 -3.15 0.09 10.21
N LEU A 72 -3.34 -1.18 9.88
CA LEU A 72 -2.41 -1.92 9.03
C LEU A 72 -2.89 -1.91 7.59
N GLN A 73 -2.06 -1.37 6.72
CA GLN A 73 -2.19 -1.41 5.28
C GLN A 73 -1.28 -2.51 4.75
N GLY A 74 -1.84 -3.69 4.52
CA GLY A 74 -1.09 -4.82 3.99
C GLY A 74 -1.30 -4.97 2.49
N HIS A 75 -0.30 -5.51 1.79
CA HIS A 75 -0.30 -5.57 0.33
C HIS A 75 -0.65 -6.96 -0.19
N ILE A 76 -1.72 -7.02 -0.99
CA ILE A 76 -2.09 -8.16 -1.84
C ILE A 76 -1.13 -8.14 -3.03
N CYS A 77 -0.65 -9.31 -3.49
CA CYS A 77 0.32 -9.44 -4.59
C CYS A 77 1.76 -9.06 -4.26
N SER A 78 2.08 -8.76 -2.99
CA SER A 78 3.44 -8.68 -2.50
C SER A 78 3.76 -9.97 -1.72
N VAL A 79 4.57 -10.84 -2.30
CA VAL A 79 4.84 -12.19 -1.77
C VAL A 79 6.33 -12.42 -1.55
N TRP A 80 6.65 -13.30 -0.59
CA TRP A 80 8.02 -13.76 -0.33
C TRP A 80 8.22 -15.10 -0.99
N LYS A 81 9.12 -15.15 -1.97
CA LYS A 81 9.41 -16.37 -2.72
C LYS A 81 10.91 -16.49 -2.97
N ASP A 82 11.45 -17.67 -2.78
CA ASP A 82 12.87 -17.97 -3.00
C ASP A 82 13.82 -17.02 -2.22
N GLY A 83 13.41 -16.64 -0.99
CA GLY A 83 14.21 -15.78 -0.12
C GLY A 83 14.18 -14.29 -0.48
N GLN A 84 13.26 -13.85 -1.32
CA GLN A 84 13.18 -12.46 -1.77
C GLN A 84 11.75 -11.98 -2.00
N TYR A 85 11.61 -10.66 -2.08
CA TYR A 85 10.37 -10.02 -2.53
C TYR A 85 10.06 -10.39 -3.99
N LYS A 86 8.78 -10.66 -4.24
CA LYS A 86 8.23 -10.82 -5.59
C LYS A 86 6.87 -10.13 -5.68
N ARG A 87 6.67 -9.35 -6.74
CA ARG A 87 5.34 -8.92 -7.18
C ARG A 87 4.70 -10.04 -8.00
N THR A 88 3.45 -10.39 -7.72
CA THR A 88 2.73 -11.42 -8.45
C THR A 88 1.40 -10.94 -9.00
N ARG A 89 0.94 -11.58 -10.09
CA ARG A 89 -0.42 -11.49 -10.63
C ARG A 89 -1.10 -12.86 -10.71
N SER A 90 -0.51 -13.85 -10.05
CA SER A 90 -1.14 -15.16 -9.83
C SER A 90 -2.09 -15.06 -8.65
N LEU A 91 -3.36 -15.40 -8.84
CA LEU A 91 -4.36 -15.44 -7.78
C LEU A 91 -3.98 -16.45 -6.69
N GLU A 92 -3.40 -17.60 -7.05
CA GLU A 92 -2.93 -18.61 -6.11
C GLU A 92 -1.83 -18.06 -5.20
N GLU A 93 -0.77 -17.46 -5.78
CA GLU A 93 0.30 -16.83 -5.00
C GLU A 93 -0.22 -15.66 -4.15
N ALA A 94 -1.19 -14.89 -4.64
CA ALA A 94 -1.79 -13.80 -3.87
C ALA A 94 -2.57 -14.31 -2.65
N ARG A 95 -3.33 -15.41 -2.79
CA ARG A 95 -4.04 -16.07 -1.70
C ARG A 95 -3.08 -16.63 -0.65
N GLU A 96 -2.04 -17.32 -1.07
CA GLU A 96 -0.99 -17.85 -0.18
C GLU A 96 -0.26 -16.72 0.56
N GLY A 97 0.11 -15.65 -0.15
CA GLY A 97 0.79 -14.49 0.42
C GLY A 97 -0.06 -13.76 1.46
N MET A 98 -1.37 -13.62 1.23
CA MET A 98 -2.30 -13.04 2.20
C MET A 98 -2.44 -13.91 3.45
N ALA A 99 -2.61 -15.22 3.28
CA ALA A 99 -2.70 -16.15 4.41
C ALA A 99 -1.39 -16.14 5.23
N GLN A 100 -0.25 -16.10 4.58
CA GLN A 100 1.05 -15.97 5.24
C GLN A 100 1.14 -14.64 6.01
N GLN A 101 0.74 -13.52 5.39
CA GLN A 101 0.80 -12.20 6.02
C GLN A 101 0.00 -12.14 7.32
N LEU A 102 -1.26 -12.58 7.30
CA LEU A 102 -2.11 -12.61 8.49
C LEU A 102 -1.53 -13.49 9.60
N ARG A 103 -1.04 -14.68 9.22
CA ARG A 103 -0.43 -15.61 10.17
C ARG A 103 0.81 -15.03 10.85
N LEU A 104 1.73 -14.42 10.08
CA LEU A 104 2.98 -13.85 10.60
C LEU A 104 2.72 -12.62 11.46
N LEU A 105 1.73 -11.80 11.09
CA LEU A 105 1.30 -10.65 11.89
C LEU A 105 0.48 -11.05 13.14
N GLY A 106 0.05 -12.31 13.26
CA GLY A 106 -0.78 -12.74 14.38
C GLY A 106 -2.14 -12.04 14.45
N THR A 107 -2.74 -11.75 13.29
CA THR A 107 -4.04 -11.07 13.18
C THR A 107 -4.93 -11.78 12.18
N ASP A 108 -6.24 -11.65 12.32
CA ASP A 108 -7.24 -12.18 11.41
C ASP A 108 -7.77 -11.13 10.41
N TYR A 109 -7.32 -9.87 10.54
CA TYR A 109 -7.75 -8.80 9.65
C TYR A 109 -6.64 -7.78 9.36
N LEU A 110 -6.79 -7.09 8.23
CA LEU A 110 -6.11 -5.85 7.89
C LEU A 110 -7.12 -4.70 7.75
N ASP A 111 -6.68 -3.49 7.99
CA ASP A 111 -7.56 -2.32 7.81
C ASP A 111 -7.66 -1.95 6.32
N VAL A 112 -6.55 -2.03 5.58
CA VAL A 112 -6.53 -1.86 4.13
C VAL A 112 -5.83 -3.04 3.48
N GLY A 113 -6.50 -3.71 2.53
CA GLY A 113 -5.91 -4.68 1.61
C GLY A 113 -5.52 -3.96 0.31
N MET A 114 -4.24 -3.62 0.18
CA MET A 114 -3.73 -2.84 -0.93
C MET A 114 -3.33 -3.73 -2.10
N ILE A 115 -3.95 -3.58 -3.28
CA ILE A 115 -3.45 -4.23 -4.50
C ILE A 115 -2.13 -3.56 -4.88
N HIS A 116 -1.06 -4.35 -4.88
CA HIS A 116 0.30 -3.83 -4.87
C HIS A 116 0.83 -3.47 -6.25
N TYR A 117 1.31 -2.22 -6.37
CA TYR A 117 2.17 -1.71 -7.43
C TYR A 117 1.62 -1.99 -8.84
N VAL A 118 0.62 -1.23 -9.24
CA VAL A 118 -0.03 -1.34 -10.56
C VAL A 118 0.22 -0.05 -11.33
N ASP A 119 1.21 -0.06 -12.24
CA ASP A 119 1.69 1.14 -12.93
C ASP A 119 1.46 1.13 -14.45
N ALA A 120 1.02 0.01 -15.01
CA ALA A 120 0.71 -0.14 -16.43
C ALA A 120 -0.75 -0.57 -16.63
N MET A 121 -1.38 -0.16 -17.72
CA MET A 121 -2.78 -0.52 -18.00
C MET A 121 -2.95 -2.02 -18.25
N ASP A 122 -1.99 -2.67 -18.89
CA ASP A 122 -2.01 -4.14 -19.08
C ASP A 122 -1.86 -4.89 -17.75
N ASP A 123 -1.12 -4.33 -16.79
CA ASP A 123 -1.01 -4.87 -15.43
C ASP A 123 -2.35 -4.69 -14.66
N TRP A 124 -3.04 -3.55 -14.83
CA TRP A 124 -4.39 -3.36 -14.31
C TRP A 124 -5.40 -4.35 -14.92
N ASP A 125 -5.31 -4.57 -16.22
CA ASP A 125 -6.12 -5.59 -16.89
C ASP A 125 -5.83 -6.99 -16.36
N ALA A 126 -4.56 -7.32 -16.10
CA ALA A 126 -4.18 -8.59 -15.46
C ALA A 126 -4.74 -8.72 -14.03
N VAL A 127 -4.75 -7.66 -13.24
CA VAL A 127 -5.38 -7.63 -11.90
C VAL A 127 -6.86 -8.02 -11.98
N ARG A 128 -7.58 -7.52 -12.98
CA ARG A 128 -9.00 -7.83 -13.19
C ARG A 128 -9.21 -9.22 -13.78
N GLN A 129 -8.51 -9.56 -14.85
CA GLN A 129 -8.71 -10.82 -15.59
C GLN A 129 -8.27 -12.05 -14.80
N ASN A 130 -7.25 -11.92 -13.97
CA ASN A 130 -6.77 -13.01 -13.11
C ASN A 130 -7.56 -13.15 -11.80
N GLY A 131 -8.62 -12.34 -11.59
CA GLY A 131 -9.49 -12.41 -10.42
C GLY A 131 -8.88 -11.85 -9.14
N ILE A 132 -7.83 -11.03 -9.23
CA ILE A 132 -7.20 -10.42 -8.04
C ILE A 132 -8.09 -9.35 -7.43
N LEU A 133 -8.76 -8.52 -8.25
CA LEU A 133 -9.72 -7.54 -7.77
C LEU A 133 -10.91 -8.24 -7.11
N ASP A 134 -11.48 -9.27 -7.75
CA ASP A 134 -12.57 -10.06 -7.16
C ASP A 134 -12.16 -10.66 -5.82
N TYR A 135 -10.94 -11.18 -5.72
CA TYR A 135 -10.41 -11.70 -4.45
C TYR A 135 -10.28 -10.62 -3.37
N ALA A 136 -9.82 -9.42 -3.72
CA ALA A 136 -9.76 -8.30 -2.78
C ALA A 136 -11.17 -7.94 -2.25
N LEU A 137 -12.17 -7.95 -3.12
CA LEU A 137 -13.57 -7.72 -2.76
C LEU A 137 -14.15 -8.87 -1.91
N GLU A 138 -13.80 -10.13 -2.20
CA GLU A 138 -14.13 -11.28 -1.34
C GLU A 138 -13.56 -11.11 0.08
N LEU A 139 -12.29 -10.70 0.19
CA LEU A 139 -11.66 -10.43 1.49
C LEU A 139 -12.38 -9.32 2.26
N LYS A 140 -12.83 -8.28 1.56
CA LYS A 140 -13.62 -7.19 2.16
C LYS A 140 -14.98 -7.69 2.62
N ALA A 141 -15.68 -8.45 1.81
CA ALA A 141 -16.97 -9.02 2.16
C ALA A 141 -16.88 -9.98 3.37
N ALA A 142 -15.78 -10.72 3.50
CA ALA A 142 -15.49 -11.60 4.62
C ALA A 142 -15.02 -10.85 5.90
N GLY A 143 -14.71 -9.57 5.82
CA GLY A 143 -14.13 -8.78 6.91
C GLY A 143 -12.65 -9.02 7.16
N THR A 144 -11.98 -9.81 6.31
CA THR A 144 -10.53 -10.04 6.37
C THR A 144 -9.75 -8.77 6.03
N VAL A 145 -10.29 -7.92 5.16
CA VAL A 145 -9.86 -6.53 5.01
C VAL A 145 -11.05 -5.61 5.20
N LYS A 146 -10.87 -4.44 5.84
CA LYS A 146 -11.96 -3.48 6.04
C LYS A 146 -12.21 -2.62 4.81
N SER A 147 -11.17 -2.40 3.99
CA SER A 147 -11.23 -1.64 2.75
C SER A 147 -10.26 -2.18 1.72
N VAL A 148 -10.57 -1.96 0.45
CA VAL A 148 -9.71 -2.32 -0.68
C VAL A 148 -8.96 -1.08 -1.16
N GLY A 149 -7.66 -1.20 -1.29
CA GLY A 149 -6.80 -0.14 -1.81
C GLY A 149 -6.07 -0.55 -3.07
N LEU A 150 -5.47 0.43 -3.74
CA LEU A 150 -4.57 0.24 -4.86
C LEU A 150 -3.35 1.15 -4.69
N SER A 151 -2.15 0.62 -4.92
CA SER A 151 -0.95 1.45 -5.03
C SER A 151 -0.51 1.60 -6.47
N SER A 152 -0.30 2.83 -6.90
CA SER A 152 0.13 3.17 -8.25
C SER A 152 0.96 4.47 -8.25
N HIS A 153 1.87 4.58 -9.22
CA HIS A 153 2.59 5.82 -9.53
C HIS A 153 2.10 6.44 -10.85
N ASN A 154 1.31 5.69 -11.63
CA ASN A 154 0.77 6.12 -12.92
C ASN A 154 -0.65 6.70 -12.75
N PRO A 155 -0.89 7.99 -13.04
CA PRO A 155 -2.20 8.62 -12.89
C PRO A 155 -3.27 8.04 -13.81
N GLU A 156 -2.93 7.51 -15.00
CA GLU A 156 -3.88 6.87 -15.90
C GLU A 156 -4.45 5.59 -15.27
N VAL A 157 -3.58 4.74 -14.73
CA VAL A 157 -3.97 3.52 -14.02
C VAL A 157 -4.78 3.85 -12.77
N ALA A 158 -4.31 4.82 -11.98
CA ALA A 158 -5.01 5.26 -10.78
C ALA A 158 -6.43 5.73 -11.08
N LEU A 159 -6.62 6.57 -12.11
CA LEU A 159 -7.93 7.03 -12.59
C LEU A 159 -8.81 5.87 -13.06
N ALA A 160 -8.25 4.95 -13.86
CA ALA A 160 -9.00 3.79 -14.32
C ALA A 160 -9.51 2.94 -13.15
N ALA A 161 -8.66 2.72 -12.15
CA ALA A 161 -9.01 1.94 -10.97
C ALA A 161 -10.06 2.64 -10.07
N VAL A 162 -9.86 3.92 -9.76
CA VAL A 162 -10.78 4.70 -8.91
C VAL A 162 -12.17 4.82 -9.56
N ASN A 163 -12.23 5.00 -10.88
CA ASN A 163 -13.49 5.12 -11.62
C ASN A 163 -14.34 3.83 -11.63
N THR A 164 -13.79 2.68 -11.23
CA THR A 164 -14.62 1.47 -11.02
C THR A 164 -15.56 1.61 -9.82
N GLY A 165 -15.24 2.48 -8.87
CA GLY A 165 -15.95 2.61 -7.59
C GLY A 165 -15.64 1.49 -6.59
N GLU A 166 -14.76 0.55 -6.92
CA GLU A 166 -14.41 -0.63 -6.12
C GLU A 166 -13.18 -0.38 -5.22
N ILE A 167 -12.38 0.65 -5.53
CA ILE A 167 -11.23 1.05 -4.74
C ILE A 167 -11.64 2.09 -3.70
N ASP A 168 -11.40 1.80 -2.43
CA ASP A 168 -11.73 2.68 -1.30
C ASP A 168 -10.57 3.61 -0.92
N VAL A 169 -9.33 3.16 -1.15
CA VAL A 169 -8.10 3.86 -0.75
C VAL A 169 -7.10 3.83 -1.89
N LEU A 170 -6.60 4.97 -2.29
CA LEU A 170 -5.52 5.07 -3.26
C LEU A 170 -4.23 5.49 -2.54
N MET A 171 -3.16 4.72 -2.73
CA MET A 171 -1.80 5.11 -2.39
C MET A 171 -1.12 5.63 -3.65
N PHE A 172 -0.82 6.92 -3.65
CA PHE A 172 -0.27 7.61 -4.80
C PHE A 172 0.81 8.62 -4.38
N SER A 173 1.86 8.76 -5.18
CA SER A 173 2.94 9.69 -4.91
C SER A 173 2.52 11.12 -5.24
N VAL A 174 2.16 11.89 -4.22
CA VAL A 174 1.87 13.33 -4.31
C VAL A 174 3.16 14.09 -4.02
N ASN A 175 3.80 14.61 -5.05
CA ASN A 175 5.11 15.23 -4.95
C ASN A 175 5.31 16.20 -6.13
N PRO A 176 5.76 17.44 -5.91
CA PRO A 176 5.98 18.41 -6.98
C PRO A 176 6.89 17.89 -8.11
N CYS A 177 7.85 17.02 -7.81
CA CYS A 177 8.72 16.43 -8.82
C CYS A 177 7.95 15.48 -9.75
N TYR A 178 6.94 14.77 -9.26
CA TYR A 178 6.10 13.89 -10.06
C TYR A 178 4.93 14.63 -10.70
N ASP A 179 4.36 15.59 -10.00
CA ASP A 179 3.17 16.32 -10.43
C ASP A 179 3.41 17.10 -11.72
N LEU A 180 4.67 17.48 -11.97
CA LEU A 180 5.11 18.23 -13.13
C LEU A 180 5.77 17.34 -14.20
N GLN A 181 5.67 16.03 -14.06
CA GLN A 181 6.16 15.06 -15.03
C GLN A 181 4.98 14.38 -15.75
N PRO A 182 5.13 14.02 -17.04
CA PRO A 182 4.13 13.19 -17.71
C PRO A 182 4.03 11.82 -17.04
N ALA A 183 2.85 11.19 -17.19
CA ALA A 183 2.64 9.82 -16.75
C ALA A 183 3.70 8.88 -17.33
N ASN A 184 4.23 7.98 -16.51
CA ASN A 184 5.19 6.98 -16.93
C ASN A 184 4.93 5.68 -16.16
N GLU A 185 4.99 4.55 -16.86
CA GLU A 185 4.83 3.20 -16.31
C GLU A 185 6.05 2.75 -15.50
N ASP A 186 7.21 3.37 -15.76
CA ASP A 186 8.46 3.09 -15.06
C ASP A 186 8.80 4.23 -14.09
N VAL A 187 8.63 3.95 -12.81
CA VAL A 187 8.93 4.91 -11.74
C VAL A 187 10.43 5.25 -11.68
N GLU A 188 11.32 4.33 -12.05
CA GLU A 188 12.77 4.60 -12.09
C GLU A 188 13.10 5.57 -13.22
N GLU A 189 12.38 5.50 -14.34
CA GLU A 189 12.50 6.47 -15.42
C GLU A 189 12.09 7.88 -14.97
N LEU A 190 11.08 8.00 -14.09
CA LEU A 190 10.67 9.29 -13.51
C LEU A 190 11.77 9.88 -12.63
N TRP A 191 12.58 9.05 -11.98
CA TRP A 191 13.70 9.49 -11.14
C TRP A 191 14.98 9.78 -11.90
N ALA A 192 15.01 9.52 -13.22
CA ALA A 192 16.19 9.76 -14.02
C ALA A 192 16.56 11.25 -14.02
N GLU A 193 17.83 11.56 -13.77
CA GLU A 193 18.39 12.91 -13.63
C GLU A 193 18.01 13.83 -14.80
N LYS A 194 17.95 13.28 -16.02
CA LYS A 194 17.49 13.99 -17.23
C LYS A 194 16.12 14.65 -17.13
N ASN A 195 15.24 14.14 -16.24
CA ASN A 195 13.88 14.66 -16.06
C ASN A 195 13.87 15.93 -15.20
N TYR A 196 14.88 16.14 -14.35
CA TYR A 196 14.99 17.33 -13.49
C TYR A 196 15.60 18.55 -14.20
N GLU A 197 16.18 18.36 -15.38
CA GLU A 197 16.73 19.45 -16.20
C GLU A 197 15.66 20.21 -17.00
N ARG A 198 14.43 19.72 -17.04
CA ARG A 198 13.32 20.33 -17.78
C ARG A 198 12.68 21.46 -16.97
N PRO A 199 12.34 22.60 -17.59
CA PRO A 199 11.55 23.62 -16.91
C PRO A 199 10.17 23.03 -16.57
N LEU A 200 9.85 22.98 -15.27
CA LEU A 200 8.57 22.50 -14.77
C LEU A 200 7.59 23.68 -14.81
N VAL A 201 6.62 23.63 -15.68
CA VAL A 201 5.72 24.78 -15.91
C VAL A 201 4.27 24.54 -15.52
N ASN A 202 3.76 23.31 -15.59
CA ASN A 202 2.37 23.00 -15.30
C ASN A 202 2.26 21.58 -14.69
N MET A 203 1.26 21.39 -13.85
CA MET A 203 0.88 20.07 -13.36
C MET A 203 0.42 19.19 -14.54
N ASP A 204 0.78 17.92 -14.49
CA ASP A 204 0.27 16.92 -15.44
C ASP A 204 -1.27 16.87 -15.38
N PRO A 205 -1.99 16.97 -16.52
CA PRO A 205 -3.44 17.02 -16.52
C PRO A 205 -4.13 15.78 -15.93
N GLN A 206 -3.54 14.61 -16.08
CA GLN A 206 -4.11 13.38 -15.50
C GLN A 206 -3.95 13.36 -13.98
N ARG A 207 -2.82 13.86 -13.45
CA ARG A 207 -2.63 14.04 -12.01
C ARG A 207 -3.59 15.06 -11.43
N GLN A 208 -3.78 16.18 -12.13
CA GLN A 208 -4.77 17.17 -11.72
C GLN A 208 -6.16 16.55 -11.65
N THR A 209 -6.58 15.82 -12.68
CA THR A 209 -7.87 15.13 -12.70
C THR A 209 -7.97 14.13 -11.55
N LEU A 210 -6.91 13.35 -11.28
CA LEU A 210 -6.90 12.39 -10.18
C LEU A 210 -7.10 13.06 -8.82
N TYR A 211 -6.50 14.23 -8.59
CA TYR A 211 -6.63 14.95 -7.32
C TYR A 211 -7.99 15.60 -7.12
N GLU A 212 -8.73 15.82 -8.20
CA GLU A 212 -10.09 16.39 -8.19
C GLU A 212 -11.18 15.31 -8.07
N THR A 213 -10.83 14.02 -8.30
CA THR A 213 -11.76 12.87 -8.24
C THR A 213 -11.87 12.29 -6.84
#